data_e211f92cfbc2ed12f7653cc5243365c7
#
_entry.id   e211f92cfbc2ed12f7653cc5243365c7
#
_cell.length_a   1.000
_cell.length_b   1.000
_cell.length_c   1.000
_cell.angle_alpha   90.00
_cell.angle_beta   90.00
_cell.angle_gamma   90.00
#
_symmetry.space_group_name_H-M   'P 1'
#
loop_
_entity.id
_entity.type
_entity.pdbx_description
1 polymer ?
#
loop_
_entity_poly.entity_id
_entity_poly.type
_entity_poly.pdbx_seq_one_letter_code
_entity_poly.pdbx_strand_id
1 'polypeptide(L)'
;MQILRSILKSGLLLVPEIVQYPRELRDPGDERDKIINVQRRLSLTMLPPAQLPEHCVHFGPISLGFSPLAGRCLGAMPVMYLPQATTDGSEAALDQLGYFFSYRIAELHHMCDRIINLRKATDQKNLSDMVRITDHSGTKEVEISNRLLNALLDMIIGPNNVREFAAVLQSISSLFYPTDEFRHSVELVGSPLYYYLQHEWRILSGIVLDGSDIDQPLTPPEKATVSSSNPGFFNEVISLRHRQVRRVDACTIIRTIGGRPVRELLESVHVPGKWLESTRELLGEFSMGSLTRVVGIDCD
;
A
#
# COMPACT_ATOMS: atom_id res chain seq x y z
N MET A 1 -8.60 6.33 -22.32
CA MET A 1 -10.08 6.29 -22.15
C MET A 1 -10.58 5.00 -21.51
N GLN A 2 -10.16 3.81 -21.91
CA GLN A 2 -10.64 2.54 -21.30
C GLN A 2 -10.36 2.44 -19.79
N ILE A 3 -9.17 2.86 -19.33
CA ILE A 3 -8.81 2.87 -17.89
C ILE A 3 -9.74 3.82 -17.12
N LEU A 4 -9.97 5.04 -17.63
CA LEU A 4 -10.89 5.99 -17.00
C LEU A 4 -12.30 5.40 -16.88
N ARG A 5 -12.82 4.79 -17.95
CA ARG A 5 -14.12 4.10 -17.94
C ARG A 5 -14.17 3.02 -16.86
N SER A 6 -13.11 2.23 -16.71
CA SER A 6 -13.03 1.19 -15.68
C SER A 6 -13.06 1.78 -14.27
N ILE A 7 -12.34 2.86 -14.02
CA ILE A 7 -12.34 3.56 -12.72
C ILE A 7 -13.73 4.11 -12.40
N LEU A 8 -14.38 4.80 -13.35
CA LEU A 8 -15.72 5.35 -13.16
C LEU A 8 -16.78 4.28 -12.91
N LYS A 9 -16.62 3.10 -13.53
CA LYS A 9 -17.55 1.97 -13.39
C LYS A 9 -17.33 1.19 -12.10
N SER A 10 -16.07 0.90 -11.76
CA SER A 10 -15.73 -0.09 -10.75
C SER A 10 -15.16 0.51 -9.46
N GLY A 11 -14.50 1.68 -9.52
CA GLY A 11 -13.88 2.33 -8.38
C GLY A 11 -12.35 2.44 -8.48
N LEU A 12 -11.70 2.71 -7.37
CA LEU A 12 -10.25 2.91 -7.27
C LEU A 12 -9.55 1.58 -6.94
N LEU A 13 -8.66 1.17 -7.82
CA LEU A 13 -7.92 -0.08 -7.69
C LEU A 13 -6.70 0.12 -6.77
N LEU A 14 -6.56 -0.72 -5.75
CA LEU A 14 -5.36 -0.83 -4.94
C LEU A 14 -4.53 -2.02 -5.45
N VAL A 15 -3.30 -1.72 -5.84
CA VAL A 15 -2.41 -2.70 -6.44
C VAL A 15 -1.37 -3.15 -5.41
N PRO A 16 -1.10 -4.47 -5.30
CA PRO A 16 -0.06 -4.96 -4.41
C PRO A 16 1.32 -4.57 -4.93
N GLU A 17 2.10 -3.95 -4.08
CA GLU A 17 3.51 -3.69 -4.29
C GLU A 17 4.33 -4.44 -3.26
N ILE A 18 5.45 -4.98 -3.70
CA ILE A 18 6.40 -5.68 -2.86
C ILE A 18 7.44 -4.67 -2.39
N VAL A 19 7.39 -4.36 -1.08
CA VAL A 19 8.37 -3.50 -0.43
C VAL A 19 9.33 -4.38 0.35
N GLN A 20 10.61 -4.20 0.15
CA GLN A 20 11.65 -4.94 0.84
C GLN A 20 12.33 -4.02 1.84
N TYR A 21 12.42 -4.46 3.09
CA TYR A 21 13.19 -3.80 4.13
C TYR A 21 14.40 -4.66 4.49
N PRO A 22 15.59 -4.07 4.67
CA PRO A 22 16.74 -4.82 5.16
C PRO A 22 16.46 -5.35 6.57
N ARG A 23 16.86 -6.58 6.83
CA ARG A 23 16.65 -7.24 8.12
C ARG A 23 17.77 -6.96 9.13
N GLU A 24 19.00 -6.85 8.65
CA GLU A 24 20.16 -6.60 9.49
C GLU A 24 21.03 -5.46 8.95
N LEU A 25 21.61 -4.71 9.92
CA LEU A 25 22.52 -3.59 9.67
C LEU A 25 23.88 -4.03 9.06
N ARG A 26 24.25 -5.30 9.21
CA ARG A 26 25.62 -5.75 9.02
C ARG A 26 25.94 -6.33 7.64
N ASP A 27 24.94 -6.77 6.90
CA ASP A 27 25.16 -7.35 5.58
C ASP A 27 23.99 -7.04 4.62
N PRO A 28 24.01 -5.89 3.96
CA PRO A 28 22.96 -5.49 3.01
C PRO A 28 22.89 -6.40 1.77
N GLY A 29 23.87 -7.30 1.59
CA GLY A 29 23.97 -8.17 0.42
C GLY A 29 23.25 -9.54 0.56
N ASP A 30 22.87 -9.99 1.76
CA ASP A 30 22.20 -11.28 1.91
C ASP A 30 20.70 -11.16 1.63
N GLU A 31 20.26 -11.68 0.48
CA GLU A 31 18.84 -11.67 0.10
C GLU A 31 17.93 -12.42 1.08
N ARG A 32 18.46 -13.33 1.89
CA ARG A 32 17.72 -14.09 2.89
C ARG A 32 17.28 -13.23 4.07
N ASP A 33 17.91 -12.07 4.25
CA ASP A 33 17.68 -11.17 5.38
C ASP A 33 16.77 -9.97 5.07
N LYS A 34 16.07 -10.00 3.94
CA LYS A 34 15.10 -8.98 3.58
C LYS A 34 13.70 -9.32 4.12
N ILE A 35 13.08 -8.36 4.79
CA ILE A 35 11.65 -8.48 5.12
C ILE A 35 10.86 -7.99 3.93
N ILE A 36 10.04 -8.89 3.39
CA ILE A 36 9.14 -8.61 2.28
C ILE A 36 7.79 -8.22 2.86
N ASN A 37 7.40 -6.98 2.65
CA ASN A 37 6.07 -6.48 2.95
C ASN A 37 5.28 -6.25 1.66
N VAL A 38 4.09 -6.81 1.56
CA VAL A 38 3.20 -6.58 0.43
C VAL A 38 2.17 -5.54 0.82
N GLN A 39 2.28 -4.38 0.22
CA GLN A 39 1.38 -3.25 0.44
C GLN A 39 0.42 -3.14 -0.75
N ARG A 40 -0.90 -3.27 -0.50
CA ARG A 40 -1.89 -2.88 -1.49
C ARG A 40 -2.15 -1.40 -1.33
N ARG A 41 -1.88 -0.65 -2.38
CA ARG A 41 -1.94 0.80 -2.31
C ARG A 41 -2.41 1.43 -3.62
N LEU A 42 -2.91 2.65 -3.49
CA LEU A 42 -3.08 3.60 -4.56
C LEU A 42 -2.27 4.85 -4.20
N SER A 43 -1.36 5.24 -5.06
CA SER A 43 -0.58 6.47 -4.92
C SER A 43 -1.34 7.66 -5.47
N LEU A 44 -1.29 8.76 -4.75
CA LEU A 44 -1.82 10.07 -5.11
C LEU A 44 -0.67 11.07 -5.00
N THR A 45 -0.81 12.20 -5.66
CA THR A 45 0.14 13.31 -5.53
C THR A 45 -0.59 14.61 -5.21
N MET A 46 0.02 15.47 -4.41
CA MET A 46 -0.50 16.79 -4.11
C MET A 46 0.25 17.83 -4.95
N LEU A 47 -0.05 17.88 -6.25
CA LEU A 47 0.58 18.81 -7.18
C LEU A 47 -0.40 19.91 -7.62
N PRO A 48 0.07 21.15 -7.80
CA PRO A 48 -0.69 22.18 -8.51
C PRO A 48 -0.97 21.72 -9.94
N PRO A 49 -2.14 22.05 -10.53
CA PRO A 49 -2.44 21.68 -11.91
C PRO A 49 -1.40 22.13 -12.95
N ALA A 50 -0.68 23.21 -12.68
CA ALA A 50 0.38 23.71 -13.56
C ALA A 50 1.60 22.76 -13.67
N GLN A 51 1.78 21.84 -12.73
CA GLN A 51 2.87 20.86 -12.75
C GLN A 51 2.44 19.52 -13.38
N LEU A 52 1.16 19.35 -13.72
CA LEU A 52 0.67 18.11 -14.33
C LEU A 52 1.31 17.78 -15.69
N PRO A 53 1.62 18.72 -16.58
CA PRO A 53 2.31 18.41 -17.83
C PRO A 53 3.63 17.67 -17.62
N GLU A 54 4.46 18.15 -16.71
CA GLU A 54 5.73 17.51 -16.37
C GLU A 54 5.49 16.13 -15.70
N HIS A 55 4.52 16.06 -14.80
CA HIS A 55 4.18 14.82 -14.10
C HIS A 55 3.63 13.73 -15.05
N CYS A 56 2.88 14.10 -16.09
CA CYS A 56 2.26 13.12 -16.97
C CYS A 56 3.28 12.40 -17.88
N VAL A 57 4.46 12.94 -18.07
CA VAL A 57 5.56 12.25 -18.78
C VAL A 57 5.92 10.94 -18.08
N HIS A 58 5.86 10.91 -16.77
CA HIS A 58 6.26 9.77 -15.95
C HIS A 58 5.09 8.87 -15.55
N PHE A 59 3.91 9.44 -15.31
CA PHE A 59 2.78 8.73 -14.70
C PHE A 59 1.58 8.54 -15.64
N GLY A 60 1.70 9.04 -16.86
CA GLY A 60 0.67 8.89 -17.90
C GLY A 60 -0.25 10.09 -18.04
N PRO A 61 -0.96 10.18 -19.17
CA PRO A 61 -1.63 11.40 -19.63
C PRO A 61 -3.01 11.67 -19.00
N ILE A 62 -3.45 10.85 -18.05
CA ILE A 62 -4.75 11.04 -17.38
C ILE A 62 -4.51 11.25 -15.90
N SER A 63 -4.97 12.39 -15.37
CA SER A 63 -4.94 12.66 -13.94
C SER A 63 -6.35 12.86 -13.39
N LEU A 64 -6.64 12.27 -12.24
CA LEU A 64 -7.91 12.38 -11.54
C LEU A 64 -7.71 13.30 -10.33
N GLY A 65 -8.45 14.40 -10.28
CA GLY A 65 -8.39 15.36 -9.20
C GLY A 65 -9.47 15.12 -8.15
N PHE A 66 -9.03 14.96 -6.91
CA PHE A 66 -9.86 14.85 -5.72
C PHE A 66 -9.59 16.03 -4.79
N SER A 67 -10.60 16.50 -4.06
CA SER A 67 -10.33 17.48 -3.02
C SER A 67 -9.49 16.89 -1.88
N PRO A 68 -8.76 17.70 -1.12
CA PRO A 68 -8.09 17.24 0.10
C PRO A 68 -9.03 16.56 1.09
N LEU A 69 -10.28 17.03 1.16
CA LEU A 69 -11.29 16.41 2.01
C LEU A 69 -11.68 15.01 1.51
N ALA A 70 -11.87 14.85 0.21
CA ALA A 70 -12.11 13.54 -0.41
C ALA A 70 -10.92 12.59 -0.19
N GLY A 71 -9.69 13.06 -0.35
CA GLY A 71 -8.48 12.29 -0.03
C GLY A 71 -8.46 11.82 1.42
N ARG A 72 -8.82 12.69 2.38
CA ARG A 72 -8.94 12.31 3.80
C ARG A 72 -10.05 11.28 4.05
N CYS A 73 -11.21 11.42 3.42
CA CYS A 73 -12.29 10.44 3.49
C CYS A 73 -11.87 9.05 2.96
N LEU A 74 -11.01 9.04 1.93
CA LEU A 74 -10.42 7.84 1.37
C LEU A 74 -9.28 7.24 2.24
N GLY A 75 -8.92 7.90 3.35
CA GLY A 75 -7.81 7.49 4.21
C GLY A 75 -6.43 7.75 3.60
N ALA A 76 -6.33 8.70 2.67
CA ALA A 76 -5.05 9.08 2.09
C ALA A 76 -4.13 9.71 3.16
N MET A 77 -2.88 9.25 3.22
CA MET A 77 -1.87 9.70 4.16
C MET A 77 -0.56 10.01 3.44
N PRO A 78 0.22 11.00 3.91
CA PRO A 78 1.50 11.34 3.30
C PRO A 78 2.51 10.20 3.49
N VAL A 79 3.36 10.01 2.50
CA VAL A 79 4.44 9.01 2.54
C VAL A 79 5.68 9.63 3.17
N MET A 80 6.30 8.88 4.08
CA MET A 80 7.64 9.18 4.60
C MET A 80 8.66 8.35 3.84
N TYR A 81 9.47 9.01 3.03
CA TYR A 81 10.59 8.37 2.36
C TYR A 81 11.74 8.19 3.34
N LEU A 82 12.20 6.95 3.45
CA LEU A 82 13.36 6.58 4.27
C LEU A 82 14.56 6.39 3.33
N PRO A 83 15.56 7.26 3.36
CA PRO A 83 16.79 7.04 2.61
C PRO A 83 17.45 5.74 3.08
N GLN A 84 17.93 4.95 2.13
CA GLN A 84 18.73 3.76 2.43
C GLN A 84 20.21 4.13 2.30
N ALA A 85 21.04 3.59 3.20
CA ALA A 85 22.47 3.74 3.09
C ALA A 85 22.95 3.14 1.76
N THR A 86 23.71 3.91 1.02
CA THR A 86 24.38 3.42 -0.18
C THR A 86 25.51 2.47 0.20
N THR A 87 25.79 1.50 -0.64
CA THR A 87 26.87 0.50 -0.43
C THR A 87 28.28 1.11 -0.41
N ASP A 88 28.40 2.37 -0.77
CA ASP A 88 29.68 3.11 -0.82
C ASP A 88 30.08 3.80 0.49
N GLY A 89 29.40 3.49 1.57
CA GLY A 89 29.77 3.96 2.90
C GLY A 89 29.48 5.43 3.17
N SER A 90 28.42 5.98 2.54
CA SER A 90 27.92 7.30 2.88
C SER A 90 27.67 7.38 4.39
N GLU A 91 28.44 8.23 5.07
CA GLU A 91 28.28 8.50 6.51
C GLU A 91 27.20 9.56 6.79
N ALA A 92 26.37 9.86 5.82
CA ALA A 92 25.32 10.86 6.00
C ALA A 92 24.38 10.43 7.14
N ALA A 93 24.17 11.32 8.10
CA ALA A 93 23.29 11.07 9.24
C ALA A 93 21.86 10.68 8.81
N LEU A 94 21.43 11.14 7.63
CA LEU A 94 20.13 10.85 7.06
C LEU A 94 20.02 9.37 6.62
N ASP A 95 21.09 8.82 6.05
CA ASP A 95 21.14 7.42 5.62
C ASP A 95 21.15 6.48 6.83
N GLN A 96 21.88 6.84 7.87
CA GLN A 96 21.89 6.10 9.14
C GLN A 96 20.51 6.13 9.79
N LEU A 97 19.80 7.27 9.74
CA LEU A 97 18.46 7.40 10.28
C LEU A 97 17.45 6.56 9.49
N GLY A 98 17.51 6.61 8.15
CA GLY A 98 16.66 5.82 7.28
C GLY A 98 16.84 4.32 7.51
N TYR A 99 18.07 3.89 7.66
CA TYR A 99 18.42 2.53 8.01
C TYR A 99 17.87 2.12 9.39
N PHE A 100 18.04 2.96 10.40
CA PHE A 100 17.50 2.72 11.73
C PHE A 100 15.98 2.54 11.71
N PHE A 101 15.25 3.39 10.99
CA PHE A 101 13.80 3.26 10.85
C PHE A 101 13.39 1.99 10.11
N SER A 102 14.07 1.63 9.02
CA SER A 102 13.80 0.40 8.28
C SER A 102 13.98 -0.82 9.17
N TYR A 103 15.03 -0.86 9.97
CA TYR A 103 15.27 -1.92 10.93
C TYR A 103 14.16 -2.01 11.99
N ARG A 104 13.73 -0.89 12.57
CA ARG A 104 12.65 -0.86 13.56
C ARG A 104 11.30 -1.29 13.00
N ILE A 105 11.00 -0.92 11.77
CA ILE A 105 9.81 -1.39 11.06
C ILE A 105 9.89 -2.91 10.88
N ALA A 106 11.04 -3.42 10.49
CA ALA A 106 11.30 -4.85 10.34
C ALA A 106 11.11 -5.61 11.67
N GLU A 107 11.68 -5.11 12.78
CA GLU A 107 11.47 -5.68 14.11
C GLU A 107 9.99 -5.71 14.52
N LEU A 108 9.27 -4.60 14.29
CA LEU A 108 7.84 -4.52 14.56
C LEU A 108 7.06 -5.61 13.79
N HIS A 109 7.29 -5.75 12.50
CA HIS A 109 6.65 -6.79 11.70
C HIS A 109 6.94 -8.19 12.25
N HIS A 110 8.18 -8.44 12.61
CA HIS A 110 8.60 -9.73 13.16
C HIS A 110 7.93 -10.04 14.52
N MET A 111 7.86 -9.04 15.39
CA MET A 111 7.17 -9.15 16.66
C MET A 111 5.68 -9.45 16.47
N CYS A 112 5.04 -8.77 15.52
CA CYS A 112 3.62 -8.98 15.22
C CYS A 112 3.34 -10.37 14.66
N ASP A 113 4.17 -10.83 13.72
CA ASP A 113 4.03 -12.19 13.19
C ASP A 113 4.18 -13.25 14.29
N ARG A 114 5.08 -13.04 15.25
CA ARG A 114 5.21 -13.92 16.42
C ARG A 114 3.95 -13.90 17.29
N ILE A 115 3.42 -12.73 17.60
CA ILE A 115 2.18 -12.57 18.39
C ILE A 115 1.01 -13.25 17.68
N ILE A 116 0.84 -13.03 16.37
CA ILE A 116 -0.22 -13.64 15.57
C ILE A 116 -0.08 -15.17 15.54
N ASN A 117 1.13 -15.67 15.36
CA ASN A 117 1.38 -17.11 15.32
C ASN A 117 1.14 -17.74 16.70
N LEU A 118 1.53 -17.06 17.77
CA LEU A 118 1.27 -17.49 19.13
C LEU A 118 -0.24 -17.56 19.41
N ARG A 119 -1.01 -16.55 18.99
CA ARG A 119 -2.48 -16.56 19.10
C ARG A 119 -3.10 -17.74 18.37
N LYS A 120 -2.71 -17.98 17.12
CA LYS A 120 -3.18 -19.14 16.36
C LYS A 120 -2.87 -20.47 17.04
N ALA A 121 -1.70 -20.58 17.65
CA ALA A 121 -1.30 -21.80 18.37
C ALA A 121 -2.11 -22.00 19.66
N THR A 122 -2.45 -20.91 20.36
CA THR A 122 -3.26 -20.97 21.58
C THR A 122 -4.72 -21.27 21.31
N ASP A 123 -5.29 -20.73 20.22
CA ASP A 123 -6.69 -20.97 19.83
C ASP A 123 -6.97 -22.46 19.49
N GLN A 124 -5.93 -23.23 19.17
CA GLN A 124 -6.04 -24.66 18.88
C GLN A 124 -5.94 -25.57 20.12
N LYS A 125 -5.70 -25.02 21.31
CA LYS A 125 -5.47 -25.75 22.55
C LYS A 125 -6.57 -25.52 23.56
N ASN A 126 -6.76 -26.49 24.47
CA ASN A 126 -7.65 -26.30 25.61
C ASN A 126 -7.07 -25.30 26.61
N LEU A 127 -7.93 -24.58 27.34
CA LEU A 127 -7.50 -23.58 28.32
C LEU A 127 -6.65 -24.16 29.46
N SER A 128 -6.79 -25.45 29.74
CA SER A 128 -6.02 -26.19 30.75
C SER A 128 -4.64 -26.63 30.28
N ASP A 129 -4.37 -26.58 28.97
CA ASP A 129 -3.11 -27.07 28.43
C ASP A 129 -1.96 -26.13 28.81
N MET A 130 -0.77 -26.71 28.93
CA MET A 130 0.46 -25.95 29.08
C MET A 130 1.06 -25.65 27.70
N VAL A 131 1.49 -24.43 27.52
CA VAL A 131 2.18 -23.97 26.32
C VAL A 131 3.64 -23.73 26.68
N ARG A 132 4.54 -24.36 25.94
CA ARG A 132 5.98 -24.14 26.07
C ARG A 132 6.38 -23.04 25.09
N ILE A 133 6.98 -21.98 25.59
CA ILE A 133 7.51 -20.87 24.83
C ILE A 133 9.02 -20.92 24.96
N THR A 134 9.70 -20.98 23.82
CA THR A 134 11.15 -20.96 23.74
C THR A 134 11.62 -19.62 23.18
N ASP A 135 12.68 -19.06 23.71
CA ASP A 135 13.28 -17.86 23.16
C ASP A 135 13.87 -18.13 21.76
N HIS A 136 14.26 -17.08 21.07
CA HIS A 136 14.80 -17.19 19.71
C HIS A 136 16.12 -17.95 19.62
N SER A 137 16.86 -18.07 20.73
CA SER A 137 18.12 -18.82 20.81
C SER A 137 17.89 -20.30 21.16
N GLY A 138 16.68 -20.70 21.54
CA GLY A 138 16.36 -22.04 22.00
C GLY A 138 16.92 -22.36 23.39
N THR A 139 17.49 -21.37 24.09
CA THR A 139 18.19 -21.60 25.38
C THR A 139 17.30 -21.40 26.59
N LYS A 140 16.21 -20.64 26.47
CA LYS A 140 15.28 -20.39 27.56
C LYS A 140 13.89 -20.90 27.20
N GLU A 141 13.37 -21.76 28.05
CA GLU A 141 12.01 -22.28 27.93
C GLU A 141 11.19 -21.83 29.13
N VAL A 142 9.95 -21.43 28.87
CA VAL A 142 8.95 -21.09 29.87
C VAL A 142 7.69 -21.85 29.57
N GLU A 143 7.16 -22.53 30.58
CA GLU A 143 5.85 -23.18 30.51
C GLU A 143 4.80 -22.25 31.13
N ILE A 144 3.75 -21.95 30.39
CA ILE A 144 2.66 -21.09 30.80
C ILE A 144 1.32 -21.75 30.47
N SER A 145 0.32 -21.61 31.35
CA SER A 145 -1.00 -22.14 31.02
C SER A 145 -1.60 -21.42 29.83
N ASN A 146 -2.27 -22.14 28.95
CA ASN A 146 -2.92 -21.57 27.77
C ASN A 146 -3.94 -20.48 28.15
N ARG A 147 -4.61 -20.64 29.30
CA ARG A 147 -5.52 -19.62 29.86
C ARG A 147 -4.81 -18.31 30.14
N LEU A 148 -3.65 -18.33 30.81
CA LEU A 148 -2.89 -17.12 31.12
C LEU A 148 -2.32 -16.47 29.84
N LEU A 149 -1.82 -17.32 28.96
CA LEU A 149 -1.28 -16.83 27.68
C LEU A 149 -2.35 -16.16 26.82
N ASN A 150 -3.55 -16.73 26.73
CA ASN A 150 -4.66 -16.09 26.03
C ASN A 150 -5.05 -14.75 26.67
N ALA A 151 -5.12 -14.69 28.01
CA ALA A 151 -5.42 -13.43 28.71
C ALA A 151 -4.37 -12.34 28.41
N LEU A 152 -3.08 -12.70 28.38
CA LEU A 152 -2.02 -11.76 28.01
C LEU A 152 -2.12 -11.32 26.54
N LEU A 153 -2.43 -12.25 25.63
CA LEU A 153 -2.65 -11.91 24.23
C LEU A 153 -3.88 -11.02 24.03
N ASP A 154 -4.96 -11.26 24.77
CA ASP A 154 -6.15 -10.40 24.75
C ASP A 154 -5.85 -8.97 25.24
N MET A 155 -4.95 -8.83 26.22
CA MET A 155 -4.51 -7.50 26.66
C MET A 155 -3.68 -6.75 25.60
N ILE A 156 -2.92 -7.48 24.80
CA ILE A 156 -2.04 -6.89 23.75
C ILE A 156 -2.80 -6.62 22.47
N ILE A 157 -3.60 -7.58 22.02
CA ILE A 157 -4.25 -7.57 20.70
C ILE A 157 -5.69 -7.06 20.79
N GLY A 158 -6.32 -7.21 21.98
CA GLY A 158 -7.77 -7.09 22.16
C GLY A 158 -8.49 -8.43 21.91
N PRO A 159 -9.67 -8.63 22.54
CA PRO A 159 -10.29 -9.95 22.70
C PRO A 159 -10.76 -10.62 21.41
N ASN A 160 -10.80 -9.94 20.28
CA ASN A 160 -11.32 -10.53 19.03
C ASN A 160 -10.62 -10.09 17.77
N ASN A 161 -9.40 -9.47 17.82
CA ASN A 161 -8.99 -8.68 16.69
C ASN A 161 -7.53 -8.79 16.25
N VAL A 162 -7.02 -10.03 16.15
CA VAL A 162 -5.71 -10.32 15.52
C VAL A 162 -5.60 -9.66 14.14
N ARG A 163 -6.72 -9.59 13.40
CA ARG A 163 -6.76 -8.99 12.06
C ARG A 163 -6.58 -7.47 12.12
N GLU A 164 -7.26 -6.79 13.03
CA GLU A 164 -7.12 -5.34 13.23
C GLU A 164 -5.73 -4.96 13.72
N PHE A 165 -5.19 -5.70 14.68
CA PHE A 165 -3.84 -5.49 15.16
C PHE A 165 -2.82 -5.58 14.02
N ALA A 166 -2.90 -6.64 13.20
CA ALA A 166 -2.05 -6.80 12.03
C ALA A 166 -2.26 -5.68 10.99
N ALA A 167 -3.52 -5.26 10.79
CA ALA A 167 -3.85 -4.20 9.83
C ALA A 167 -3.31 -2.83 10.28
N VAL A 168 -3.45 -2.49 11.57
CA VAL A 168 -2.90 -1.24 12.12
C VAL A 168 -1.39 -1.17 11.94
N LEU A 169 -0.67 -2.25 12.23
CA LEU A 169 0.77 -2.29 12.08
C LEU A 169 1.21 -2.25 10.61
N GLN A 170 0.50 -2.96 9.74
CA GLN A 170 0.73 -2.92 8.32
C GLN A 170 0.46 -1.51 7.77
N SER A 171 -0.56 -0.82 8.25
CA SER A 171 -0.87 0.55 7.86
C SER A 171 0.25 1.51 8.25
N ILE A 172 0.74 1.43 9.49
CA ILE A 172 1.85 2.26 9.95
C ILE A 172 3.10 2.01 9.11
N SER A 173 3.48 0.75 8.90
CA SER A 173 4.66 0.41 8.10
C SER A 173 4.54 0.82 6.63
N SER A 174 3.30 0.86 6.11
CA SER A 174 3.04 1.25 4.72
C SER A 174 3.17 2.74 4.45
N LEU A 175 3.26 3.57 5.50
CA LEU A 175 3.57 5.00 5.37
C LEU A 175 5.06 5.25 5.12
N PHE A 176 5.90 4.29 5.44
CA PHE A 176 7.33 4.38 5.22
C PHE A 176 7.68 3.67 3.91
N TYR A 177 8.48 4.34 3.09
CA TYR A 177 8.96 3.77 1.84
C TYR A 177 10.49 3.89 1.76
N PRO A 178 11.20 2.77 1.71
CA PRO A 178 12.64 2.81 1.53
C PRO A 178 12.96 3.32 0.12
N THR A 179 13.74 4.37 0.03
CA THR A 179 14.24 4.86 -1.25
C THR A 179 15.44 4.02 -1.65
N ASP A 180 15.28 3.24 -2.71
CA ASP A 180 16.36 2.45 -3.29
C ASP A 180 16.84 3.17 -4.56
N GLU A 181 18.02 3.75 -4.51
CA GLU A 181 18.62 4.47 -5.64
C GLU A 181 18.82 3.58 -6.88
N PHE A 182 18.87 2.26 -6.69
CA PHE A 182 19.14 1.32 -7.78
C PHE A 182 17.90 0.84 -8.55
N ARG A 183 16.69 1.13 -8.08
CA ARG A 183 15.46 0.60 -8.69
C ARG A 183 14.84 1.50 -9.75
N HIS A 184 15.24 2.74 -9.82
CA HIS A 184 14.70 3.68 -10.79
C HIS A 184 15.67 3.87 -11.95
N SER A 185 15.11 3.96 -13.16
CA SER A 185 15.91 4.21 -14.34
C SER A 185 16.84 5.41 -14.13
N VAL A 186 18.06 5.29 -14.58
CA VAL A 186 19.15 6.28 -14.45
C VAL A 186 18.71 7.71 -14.83
N GLU A 187 17.67 7.86 -15.63
CA GLU A 187 17.12 9.14 -16.07
C GLU A 187 16.33 9.90 -14.98
N LEU A 188 15.79 9.19 -13.97
CA LEU A 188 15.03 9.78 -12.87
C LEU A 188 15.89 10.03 -11.61
N VAL A 189 17.06 9.44 -11.53
CA VAL A 189 17.95 9.43 -10.36
C VAL A 189 18.83 10.69 -10.26
N GLY A 190 18.64 11.67 -11.12
CA GLY A 190 19.44 12.90 -11.10
C GLY A 190 19.35 13.74 -9.82
N SER A 191 18.42 13.43 -8.91
CA SER A 191 18.30 14.11 -7.62
C SER A 191 17.79 13.17 -6.54
N PRO A 192 18.53 12.99 -5.42
CA PRO A 192 18.04 12.28 -4.24
C PRO A 192 16.78 12.93 -3.64
N LEU A 193 16.46 14.14 -4.04
CA LEU A 193 15.25 14.87 -3.63
C LEU A 193 14.03 14.52 -4.50
N TYR A 194 14.18 13.75 -5.57
CA TYR A 194 13.08 13.44 -6.50
C TYR A 194 11.86 12.83 -5.78
N TYR A 195 12.08 11.90 -4.88
CA TYR A 195 11.01 11.32 -4.08
C TYR A 195 10.26 12.35 -3.24
N TYR A 196 10.97 13.26 -2.62
CA TYR A 196 10.37 14.32 -1.80
C TYR A 196 9.57 15.33 -2.64
N LEU A 197 9.96 15.52 -3.90
CA LEU A 197 9.25 16.41 -4.85
C LEU A 197 7.92 15.82 -5.33
N GLN A 198 7.71 14.51 -5.21
CA GLN A 198 6.45 13.87 -5.62
C GLN A 198 5.27 14.25 -4.73
N HIS A 199 5.50 14.73 -3.50
CA HIS A 199 4.43 14.99 -2.53
C HIS A 199 3.43 13.82 -2.48
N GLU A 200 3.95 12.59 -2.44
CA GLU A 200 3.15 11.38 -2.54
C GLU A 200 2.29 11.16 -1.31
N TRP A 201 1.05 10.81 -1.55
CA TRP A 201 0.09 10.33 -0.56
C TRP A 201 -0.35 8.93 -0.96
N ARG A 202 -0.70 8.11 0.00
CA ARG A 202 -1.16 6.74 -0.25
C ARG A 202 -2.48 6.47 0.41
N ILE A 203 -3.35 5.77 -0.34
CA ILE A 203 -4.49 5.06 0.19
C ILE A 203 -4.06 3.61 0.32
N LEU A 204 -4.23 3.04 1.51
CA LEU A 204 -3.79 1.70 1.86
C LEU A 204 -4.99 0.77 2.01
N SER A 205 -4.80 -0.52 1.70
CA SER A 205 -5.82 -1.53 2.00
C SER A 205 -5.88 -1.85 3.50
N GLY A 206 -7.02 -2.40 3.93
CA GLY A 206 -7.22 -2.83 5.31
C GLY A 206 -7.62 -1.70 6.26
N ILE A 207 -8.02 -0.55 5.74
CA ILE A 207 -8.65 0.51 6.54
C ILE A 207 -10.08 0.09 6.84
N VAL A 208 -10.43 0.11 8.12
CA VAL A 208 -11.79 -0.19 8.60
C VAL A 208 -12.50 1.10 8.93
N LEU A 209 -13.65 1.32 8.32
CA LEU A 209 -14.55 2.43 8.62
C LEU A 209 -15.90 1.87 9.03
N ASP A 210 -16.41 2.28 10.20
CA ASP A 210 -17.67 1.81 10.76
C ASP A 210 -17.80 0.28 10.77
N GLY A 211 -16.71 -0.42 11.12
CA GLY A 211 -16.66 -1.88 11.20
C GLY A 211 -16.56 -2.61 9.86
N SER A 212 -16.42 -1.89 8.75
CA SER A 212 -16.32 -2.46 7.40
C SER A 212 -15.00 -2.05 6.72
N ASP A 213 -14.39 -3.00 6.00
CA ASP A 213 -13.23 -2.68 5.15
C ASP A 213 -13.66 -1.73 4.03
N ILE A 214 -12.94 -0.65 3.80
CA ILE A 214 -13.22 0.30 2.73
C ILE A 214 -12.92 -0.30 1.35
N ASP A 215 -12.00 -1.24 1.28
CA ASP A 215 -11.61 -1.93 0.07
C ASP A 215 -12.08 -3.39 0.07
N GLN A 216 -12.42 -3.90 -1.09
CA GLN A 216 -12.98 -5.22 -1.28
C GLN A 216 -12.21 -5.99 -2.37
N PRO A 217 -12.20 -7.33 -2.33
CA PRO A 217 -11.67 -8.13 -3.43
C PRO A 217 -12.36 -7.81 -4.77
N LEU A 218 -11.62 -7.93 -5.86
CA LEU A 218 -12.20 -7.84 -7.20
C LEU A 218 -13.09 -9.05 -7.49
N THR A 219 -14.22 -8.78 -8.14
CA THR A 219 -15.06 -9.82 -8.74
C THR A 219 -14.37 -10.49 -9.95
N PRO A 220 -14.78 -11.70 -10.34
CA PRO A 220 -14.20 -12.35 -11.52
C PRO A 220 -14.23 -11.51 -12.82
N PRO A 221 -15.33 -10.79 -13.16
CA PRO A 221 -15.33 -9.88 -14.31
C PRO A 221 -14.35 -8.72 -14.19
N GLU A 222 -14.21 -8.13 -12.99
CA GLU A 222 -13.23 -7.06 -12.75
C GLU A 222 -11.80 -7.56 -12.90
N LYS A 223 -11.49 -8.75 -12.38
CA LYS A 223 -10.17 -9.38 -12.56
C LYS A 223 -9.84 -9.57 -14.04
N ALA A 224 -10.80 -10.06 -14.83
CA ALA A 224 -10.62 -10.21 -16.26
C ALA A 224 -10.35 -8.88 -16.96
N THR A 225 -11.09 -7.83 -16.62
CA THR A 225 -10.91 -6.48 -17.16
C THR A 225 -9.55 -5.91 -16.79
N VAL A 226 -9.14 -6.01 -15.52
CA VAL A 226 -7.84 -5.53 -15.03
C VAL A 226 -6.69 -6.31 -15.69
N SER A 227 -6.78 -7.64 -15.74
CA SER A 227 -5.76 -8.47 -16.40
C SER A 227 -5.59 -8.12 -17.88
N SER A 228 -6.68 -7.82 -18.60
CA SER A 228 -6.62 -7.47 -20.02
C SER A 228 -6.04 -6.08 -20.28
N SER A 229 -6.08 -5.18 -19.31
CA SER A 229 -5.56 -3.81 -19.45
C SER A 229 -4.03 -3.74 -19.51
N ASN A 230 -3.35 -4.60 -18.76
CA ASN A 230 -1.90 -4.80 -18.81
C ASN A 230 -1.55 -6.25 -18.41
N PRO A 231 -1.63 -7.20 -19.37
CA PRO A 231 -1.46 -8.62 -19.07
C PRO A 231 -0.10 -8.99 -18.49
N GLY A 232 0.97 -8.33 -18.95
CA GLY A 232 2.34 -8.58 -18.45
C GLY A 232 2.47 -8.26 -16.97
N PHE A 233 1.88 -7.16 -16.51
CA PHE A 233 1.93 -6.72 -15.13
C PHE A 233 0.94 -7.48 -14.23
N PHE A 234 -0.33 -7.55 -14.59
CA PHE A 234 -1.36 -8.09 -13.71
C PHE A 234 -1.39 -9.62 -13.62
N ASN A 235 -0.87 -10.33 -14.62
CA ASN A 235 -0.74 -11.80 -14.57
C ASN A 235 0.62 -12.26 -14.02
N GLU A 236 1.52 -11.34 -13.68
CA GLU A 236 2.76 -11.68 -12.99
C GLU A 236 2.45 -12.42 -11.68
N VAL A 237 3.20 -13.50 -11.44
CA VAL A 237 3.10 -14.26 -10.20
C VAL A 237 3.97 -13.60 -9.14
N ILE A 238 3.32 -13.19 -8.06
CA ILE A 238 3.98 -12.57 -6.91
C ILE A 238 3.93 -13.49 -5.69
N SER A 239 4.97 -13.44 -4.87
CA SER A 239 5.05 -14.21 -3.62
C SER A 239 4.41 -13.42 -2.47
N LEU A 240 3.30 -13.93 -1.94
CA LEU A 240 2.66 -13.42 -0.74
C LEU A 240 2.94 -14.36 0.43
N ARG A 241 3.91 -14.04 1.28
CA ARG A 241 4.30 -14.88 2.42
C ARG A 241 4.59 -16.34 1.98
N HIS A 242 3.60 -17.22 2.08
CA HIS A 242 3.72 -18.66 1.76
C HIS A 242 2.92 -19.06 0.50
N ARG A 243 2.39 -18.11 -0.26
CA ARG A 243 1.58 -18.39 -1.44
C ARG A 243 2.09 -17.62 -2.64
N GLN A 244 2.12 -18.28 -3.77
CA GLN A 244 2.27 -17.63 -5.06
C GLN A 244 0.89 -17.35 -5.65
N VAL A 245 0.64 -16.12 -6.02
CA VAL A 245 -0.63 -15.68 -6.61
C VAL A 245 -0.36 -14.73 -7.76
N ARG A 246 -1.26 -14.66 -8.73
CA ARG A 246 -1.17 -13.60 -9.74
C ARG A 246 -1.41 -12.25 -9.06
N ARG A 247 -0.72 -11.21 -9.52
CA ARG A 247 -0.85 -9.85 -8.96
C ARG A 247 -2.32 -9.40 -8.91
N VAL A 248 -3.11 -9.66 -9.97
CA VAL A 248 -4.53 -9.32 -10.03
C VAL A 248 -5.37 -9.98 -8.94
N ASP A 249 -5.01 -11.19 -8.52
CA ASP A 249 -5.75 -11.91 -7.48
C ASP A 249 -5.49 -11.33 -6.07
N ALA A 250 -4.43 -10.54 -5.95
CA ALA A 250 -4.09 -9.82 -4.73
C ALA A 250 -4.53 -8.34 -4.73
N CYS A 251 -5.06 -7.82 -5.84
CA CYS A 251 -5.64 -6.47 -5.90
C CYS A 251 -6.95 -6.39 -5.11
N THR A 252 -7.21 -5.19 -4.60
CA THR A 252 -8.49 -4.82 -3.98
C THR A 252 -9.01 -3.53 -4.61
N ILE A 253 -10.26 -3.18 -4.36
CA ILE A 253 -10.91 -2.03 -4.97
C ILE A 253 -11.79 -1.28 -3.97
N ILE A 254 -11.72 0.05 -3.97
CA ILE A 254 -12.61 0.92 -3.22
C ILE A 254 -13.76 1.33 -4.14
N ARG A 255 -14.97 0.87 -3.86
CA ARG A 255 -16.17 1.18 -4.66
C ARG A 255 -16.96 2.34 -4.09
N THR A 256 -17.09 2.35 -2.76
CA THR A 256 -17.90 3.32 -2.03
C THR A 256 -17.21 3.78 -0.77
N ILE A 257 -17.49 4.99 -0.34
CA ILE A 257 -17.12 5.55 0.96
C ILE A 257 -18.35 6.18 1.58
N GLY A 258 -18.72 5.76 2.80
CA GLY A 258 -19.92 6.24 3.46
C GLY A 258 -21.19 6.04 2.63
N GLY A 259 -21.29 4.92 1.91
CA GLY A 259 -22.41 4.59 1.02
C GLY A 259 -22.42 5.34 -0.33
N ARG A 260 -21.50 6.25 -0.58
CA ARG A 260 -21.41 7.00 -1.85
C ARG A 260 -20.38 6.36 -2.78
N PRO A 261 -20.67 6.19 -4.08
CA PRO A 261 -19.69 5.76 -5.06
C PRO A 261 -18.47 6.66 -5.08
N VAL A 262 -17.28 6.06 -5.14
CA VAL A 262 -16.02 6.81 -5.12
C VAL A 262 -15.90 7.81 -6.27
N ARG A 263 -16.50 7.51 -7.44
CA ARG A 263 -16.52 8.43 -8.58
C ARG A 263 -17.17 9.79 -8.24
N GLU A 264 -18.11 9.83 -7.30
CA GLU A 264 -18.78 11.08 -6.89
C GLU A 264 -17.90 12.02 -6.07
N LEU A 265 -16.72 11.53 -5.62
CA LEU A 265 -15.70 12.34 -4.98
C LEU A 265 -14.73 13.00 -5.97
N LEU A 266 -14.88 12.68 -7.28
CA LEU A 266 -14.01 13.19 -8.33
C LEU A 266 -14.42 14.62 -8.70
N GLU A 267 -13.52 15.58 -8.51
CA GLU A 267 -13.76 17.00 -8.82
C GLU A 267 -13.31 17.39 -10.23
N SER A 268 -12.25 16.72 -10.72
CA SER A 268 -11.71 17.03 -12.05
C SER A 268 -11.08 15.82 -12.70
N VAL A 269 -11.07 15.85 -14.04
CA VAL A 269 -10.31 14.94 -14.88
C VAL A 269 -9.43 15.79 -15.81
N HIS A 270 -8.13 15.58 -15.74
CA HIS A 270 -7.16 16.26 -16.57
C HIS A 270 -6.67 15.30 -17.65
N VAL A 271 -6.75 15.73 -18.90
CA VAL A 271 -6.43 14.91 -20.07
C VAL A 271 -5.79 15.75 -21.17
N PRO A 272 -5.01 15.16 -22.08
CA PRO A 272 -4.55 15.84 -23.29
C PRO A 272 -5.71 16.47 -24.07
N GLY A 273 -5.45 17.62 -24.71
CA GLY A 273 -6.46 18.37 -25.44
C GLY A 273 -7.28 17.53 -26.42
N LYS A 274 -6.64 16.57 -27.11
CA LYS A 274 -7.28 15.64 -28.04
C LYS A 274 -8.33 14.70 -27.42
N TRP A 275 -8.35 14.55 -26.10
CA TRP A 275 -9.29 13.66 -25.38
C TRP A 275 -10.39 14.41 -24.62
N LEU A 276 -10.41 15.73 -24.67
CA LEU A 276 -11.38 16.55 -23.93
C LEU A 276 -12.84 16.14 -24.21
N GLU A 277 -13.21 16.06 -25.50
CA GLU A 277 -14.59 15.76 -25.87
C GLU A 277 -15.00 14.36 -25.49
N SER A 278 -14.17 13.36 -25.84
CA SER A 278 -14.44 11.98 -25.47
C SER A 278 -14.48 11.75 -23.95
N THR A 279 -13.77 12.57 -23.17
CA THR A 279 -13.85 12.55 -21.71
C THR A 279 -15.18 13.12 -21.21
N ARG A 280 -15.65 14.23 -21.79
CA ARG A 280 -16.95 14.81 -21.44
C ARG A 280 -18.11 13.86 -21.76
N GLU A 281 -18.09 13.24 -22.93
CA GLU A 281 -19.05 12.21 -23.32
C GLU A 281 -19.06 11.06 -22.31
N LEU A 282 -17.87 10.54 -21.96
CA LEU A 282 -17.73 9.47 -20.99
C LEU A 282 -18.29 9.85 -19.61
N LEU A 283 -17.98 11.04 -19.11
CA LEU A 283 -18.55 11.52 -17.82
C LEU A 283 -20.07 11.67 -17.91
N GLY A 284 -20.62 12.06 -19.06
CA GLY A 284 -22.05 12.10 -19.33
C GLY A 284 -22.73 10.74 -19.18
N GLU A 285 -22.10 9.66 -19.68
CA GLU A 285 -22.62 8.29 -19.52
C GLU A 285 -22.80 7.89 -18.03
N PHE A 286 -21.96 8.45 -17.14
CA PHE A 286 -22.03 8.21 -15.68
C PHE A 286 -22.78 9.28 -14.91
N SER A 287 -23.48 10.19 -15.60
CA SER A 287 -24.22 11.33 -15.01
C SER A 287 -23.34 12.28 -14.18
N MET A 288 -22.07 12.41 -14.55
CA MET A 288 -21.08 13.24 -13.83
C MET A 288 -20.73 14.54 -14.57
N GLY A 289 -21.29 14.79 -15.72
CA GLY A 289 -20.92 15.92 -16.57
C GLY A 289 -21.08 17.31 -15.94
N SER A 290 -22.00 17.45 -14.95
CA SER A 290 -22.20 18.70 -14.20
C SER A 290 -21.39 18.78 -12.89
N LEU A 291 -20.87 17.66 -12.41
CA LEU A 291 -20.20 17.53 -11.10
C LEU A 291 -18.68 17.57 -11.24
N THR A 292 -18.15 17.10 -12.37
CA THR A 292 -16.72 16.89 -12.57
C THR A 292 -16.21 17.79 -13.71
N ARG A 293 -15.21 18.60 -13.44
CA ARG A 293 -14.57 19.45 -14.46
C ARG A 293 -13.64 18.63 -15.34
N VAL A 294 -13.68 18.86 -16.66
CA VAL A 294 -12.71 18.30 -17.60
C VAL A 294 -11.76 19.41 -18.03
N VAL A 295 -10.48 19.20 -17.79
CA VAL A 295 -9.42 20.19 -18.01
C VAL A 295 -8.41 19.63 -19.01
N GLY A 296 -8.07 20.43 -20.03
CA GLY A 296 -6.98 20.09 -20.95
C GLY A 296 -5.63 20.32 -20.28
N ILE A 297 -4.71 19.38 -20.52
CA ILE A 297 -3.30 19.54 -20.16
C ILE A 297 -2.44 19.31 -21.39
N ASP A 298 -1.35 20.07 -21.50
CA ASP A 298 -0.36 19.92 -22.55
C ASP A 298 0.61 18.81 -22.13
N CYS A 299 0.35 17.59 -22.59
CA CYS A 299 1.22 16.44 -22.44
C CYS A 299 1.65 16.02 -23.86
N ASP A 300 2.64 16.68 -24.40
CA ASP A 300 3.23 16.36 -25.72
C ASP A 300 4.32 15.28 -25.60
#